data_12bb57c1facdc18c5e9370756a219725
#
_entry.id   12bb57c1facdc18c5e9370756a219725
#
_cell.length_a   1.000
_cell.length_b   1.000
_cell.length_c   1.000
_cell.angle_alpha   90.00
_cell.angle_beta   90.00
_cell.angle_gamma   90.00
#
_symmetry.space_group_name_H-M   'P 1'
#
loop_
_entity.id
_entity.type
_entity.pdbx_description
1 polymer ?
#
loop_
_entity_poly.entity_id
_entity_poly.type
_entity_poly.pdbx_seq_one_letter_code
_entity_poly.pdbx_strand_id
1 'polypeptide(L)'
;RVLKLMIAEANSVIDQIGDAPKVDINTQGWSRTGIESYSVMEPMMRIYKLTGDKRYLDFCTYLIKKGGCRGANIFQESLDNVRPRLMGNGYPKAYEMLSVYEGLVEYYRCTGEEKWKQATLNLFENLKKYEITIIGNGGADYPYYPKWRGEAWDDTALEQTNPKIERMMETCAGVTWMKLCSQILRITGDASAVDFIEKYVYNGLIGAMKPGGNGFSYVNLLNGQKVTDRGWGTTIDGMAVTCCNLSGPMGLAYIPYVAVMQNDRGPVVNLYNAATAKTLKGNAVTFTIDTKFPLANTATITIDEAQKEKYDFMLRIPGWSTNTIVKVNGKAIDNVVAGKYFTLTRKWKKGDKIELTFDMRCRLIDAPHGSNPDAWNYQAVIYGPMVLARDENIDADYNKPVQVVADANGEVK
;
A
#
# COMPACT_ATOMS: atom_id res chain seq x y z
N ARG A 1 4.13 28.75 -4.45
CA ARG A 1 3.08 28.87 -5.49
C ARG A 1 2.06 27.73 -5.37
N VAL A 2 2.45 26.45 -5.36
CA VAL A 2 1.55 25.29 -5.30
C VAL A 2 0.62 25.37 -4.08
N LEU A 3 1.15 25.55 -2.88
CA LEU A 3 0.32 25.65 -1.66
C LEU A 3 -0.75 26.74 -1.74
N LYS A 4 -0.42 27.91 -2.34
CA LYS A 4 -1.40 28.99 -2.52
C LYS A 4 -2.56 28.58 -3.44
N LEU A 5 -2.29 27.81 -4.50
CA LEU A 5 -3.33 27.29 -5.40
C LEU A 5 -4.19 26.25 -4.70
N MET A 6 -3.56 25.32 -3.98
CA MET A 6 -4.29 24.32 -3.18
C MET A 6 -5.20 24.96 -2.14
N ILE A 7 -4.74 26.02 -1.46
CA ILE A 7 -5.55 26.78 -0.51
C ILE A 7 -6.73 27.46 -1.20
N ALA A 8 -6.51 28.06 -2.36
CA ALA A 8 -7.58 28.73 -3.11
C ALA A 8 -8.65 27.73 -3.55
N GLU A 9 -8.24 26.56 -4.06
CA GLU A 9 -9.15 25.50 -4.44
C GLU A 9 -9.92 24.93 -3.23
N ALA A 10 -9.22 24.64 -2.13
CA ALA A 10 -9.84 24.19 -0.89
C ALA A 10 -10.87 25.19 -0.33
N ASN A 11 -10.56 26.49 -0.37
CA ASN A 11 -11.51 27.52 0.01
C ASN A 11 -12.75 27.52 -0.88
N SER A 12 -12.58 27.40 -2.22
CA SER A 12 -13.70 27.31 -3.17
C SER A 12 -14.62 26.12 -2.86
N VAL A 13 -14.04 24.98 -2.47
CA VAL A 13 -14.82 23.80 -2.06
C VAL A 13 -15.61 24.09 -0.78
N ILE A 14 -14.97 24.61 0.25
CA ILE A 14 -15.60 24.91 1.55
C ILE A 14 -16.68 25.98 1.42
N ASP A 15 -16.52 26.95 0.51
CA ASP A 15 -17.50 28.02 0.31
C ASP A 15 -18.79 27.48 -0.33
N GLN A 16 -18.70 26.41 -1.14
CA GLN A 16 -19.83 25.84 -1.88
C GLN A 16 -20.46 24.63 -1.20
N ILE A 17 -19.66 23.78 -0.57
CA ILE A 17 -20.07 22.49 0.02
C ILE A 17 -20.18 22.62 1.54
N GLY A 18 -21.26 22.09 2.11
CA GLY A 18 -21.48 22.15 3.55
C GLY A 18 -22.93 21.88 3.95
N ASP A 19 -23.28 22.30 5.17
CA ASP A 19 -24.67 22.32 5.61
C ASP A 19 -25.44 23.47 4.91
N ALA A 20 -26.77 23.35 4.83
CA ALA A 20 -27.62 24.36 4.21
C ALA A 20 -27.28 25.79 4.70
N PRO A 21 -27.23 26.78 3.80
CA PRO A 21 -27.69 26.76 2.41
C PRO A 21 -26.69 26.27 1.38
N LYS A 22 -25.52 25.74 1.78
CA LYS A 22 -24.53 25.17 0.86
C LYS A 22 -25.01 23.85 0.28
N VAL A 23 -24.30 23.39 -0.75
CA VAL A 23 -24.60 22.12 -1.40
C VAL A 23 -24.15 20.97 -0.49
N ASP A 24 -25.03 19.98 -0.28
CA ASP A 24 -24.70 18.81 0.49
C ASP A 24 -23.71 17.90 -0.28
N ILE A 25 -22.61 17.48 0.36
CA ILE A 25 -21.61 16.58 -0.24
C ILE A 25 -22.25 15.28 -0.76
N ASN A 26 -23.28 14.75 -0.11
CA ASN A 26 -24.00 13.56 -0.51
C ASN A 26 -24.78 13.69 -1.83
N THR A 27 -24.94 14.89 -2.35
CA THR A 27 -25.52 15.15 -3.69
C THR A 27 -24.47 15.19 -4.79
N GLN A 28 -23.19 15.15 -4.44
CA GLN A 28 -22.06 15.27 -5.33
C GLN A 28 -21.49 13.88 -5.69
N GLY A 29 -20.64 13.89 -6.73
CA GLY A 29 -19.97 12.71 -7.21
C GLY A 29 -20.71 12.04 -8.37
N TRP A 30 -19.93 11.34 -9.18
CA TRP A 30 -20.40 10.66 -10.39
C TRP A 30 -20.91 9.23 -10.12
N SER A 31 -20.43 8.59 -9.06
CA SER A 31 -20.88 7.25 -8.70
C SER A 31 -22.20 7.25 -7.96
N ARG A 32 -22.85 6.09 -7.91
CA ARG A 32 -24.11 5.91 -7.20
C ARG A 32 -24.07 6.37 -5.75
N THR A 33 -22.93 6.19 -5.08
CA THR A 33 -22.75 6.52 -3.65
C THR A 33 -22.00 7.81 -3.40
N GLY A 34 -21.42 8.43 -4.44
CA GLY A 34 -20.68 9.70 -4.33
C GLY A 34 -19.46 9.64 -3.41
N ILE A 35 -18.96 8.44 -3.10
CA ILE A 35 -17.81 8.25 -2.20
C ILE A 35 -16.55 8.98 -2.67
N GLU A 36 -16.39 9.13 -3.98
CA GLU A 36 -15.26 9.85 -4.59
C GLU A 36 -15.16 11.30 -4.14
N SER A 37 -16.28 11.95 -3.84
CA SER A 37 -16.30 13.33 -3.36
C SER A 37 -15.66 13.49 -1.98
N TYR A 38 -15.63 12.42 -1.20
CA TYR A 38 -15.01 12.42 0.14
C TYR A 38 -13.49 12.27 0.13
N SER A 39 -12.88 11.95 -1.01
CA SER A 39 -11.43 11.88 -1.17
C SER A 39 -10.73 13.22 -0.90
N VAL A 40 -11.48 14.32 -0.90
CA VAL A 40 -11.00 15.65 -0.53
C VAL A 40 -10.55 15.75 0.94
N MET A 41 -10.93 14.80 1.78
CA MET A 41 -10.65 14.85 3.24
C MET A 41 -9.14 14.85 3.54
N GLU A 42 -8.36 14.05 2.86
CA GLU A 42 -6.91 13.98 3.09
C GLU A 42 -6.19 15.30 2.76
N PRO A 43 -6.34 15.91 1.57
CA PRO A 43 -5.72 17.20 1.30
C PRO A 43 -6.23 18.32 2.22
N MET A 44 -7.50 18.33 2.61
CA MET A 44 -8.02 19.33 3.56
C MET A 44 -7.32 19.22 4.93
N MET A 45 -7.14 18.00 5.46
CA MET A 45 -6.42 17.79 6.72
C MET A 45 -4.95 18.18 6.62
N ARG A 46 -4.31 17.95 5.46
CA ARG A 46 -2.93 18.40 5.23
C ARG A 46 -2.82 19.93 5.20
N ILE A 47 -3.76 20.62 4.56
CA ILE A 47 -3.81 22.09 4.56
C ILE A 47 -4.04 22.62 5.98
N TYR A 48 -4.93 22.01 6.76
CA TYR A 48 -5.11 22.34 8.18
C TYR A 48 -3.79 22.28 8.95
N LYS A 49 -3.02 21.20 8.79
CA LYS A 49 -1.73 21.03 9.48
C LYS A 49 -0.68 22.06 9.08
N LEU A 50 -0.74 22.53 7.84
CA LEU A 50 0.20 23.54 7.33
C LEU A 50 -0.18 24.98 7.70
N THR A 51 -1.48 25.26 7.87
CA THR A 51 -2.00 26.61 8.04
C THR A 51 -2.52 26.91 9.46
N GLY A 52 -2.96 25.89 10.18
CA GLY A 52 -3.68 26.03 11.45
C GLY A 52 -5.11 26.56 11.30
N ASP A 53 -5.60 26.76 10.08
CA ASP A 53 -6.94 27.30 9.82
C ASP A 53 -8.02 26.23 10.06
N LYS A 54 -8.79 26.44 11.12
CA LYS A 54 -9.81 25.50 11.59
C LYS A 54 -10.92 25.21 10.57
N ARG A 55 -11.15 26.07 9.59
CA ARG A 55 -12.18 25.84 8.56
C ARG A 55 -11.99 24.50 7.86
N TYR A 56 -10.75 24.08 7.63
CA TYR A 56 -10.44 22.78 6.98
C TYR A 56 -10.74 21.60 7.91
N LEU A 57 -10.46 21.73 9.21
CA LEU A 57 -10.81 20.72 10.20
C LEU A 57 -12.33 20.60 10.37
N ASP A 58 -13.03 21.73 10.45
CA ASP A 58 -14.48 21.79 10.59
C ASP A 58 -15.17 21.17 9.37
N PHE A 59 -14.63 21.43 8.18
CA PHE A 59 -15.10 20.80 6.95
C PHE A 59 -14.91 19.28 6.96
N CYS A 60 -13.76 18.77 7.42
CA CYS A 60 -13.55 17.33 7.56
C CYS A 60 -14.48 16.72 8.63
N THR A 61 -14.77 17.45 9.70
CA THR A 61 -15.78 17.04 10.70
C THR A 61 -17.18 16.93 10.08
N TYR A 62 -17.53 17.87 9.19
CA TYR A 62 -18.75 17.79 8.41
C TYR A 62 -18.77 16.53 7.52
N LEU A 63 -17.69 16.24 6.79
CA LEU A 63 -17.59 15.02 5.96
C LEU A 63 -17.80 13.74 6.78
N ILE A 64 -17.19 13.66 7.95
CA ILE A 64 -17.36 12.51 8.84
C ILE A 64 -18.82 12.36 9.29
N LYS A 65 -19.48 13.46 9.67
CA LYS A 65 -20.91 13.46 10.04
C LYS A 65 -21.82 13.00 8.90
N LYS A 66 -21.41 13.27 7.65
CA LYS A 66 -22.16 12.82 6.46
C LYS A 66 -21.94 11.34 6.09
N GLY A 67 -21.00 10.65 6.77
CA GLY A 67 -20.84 9.20 6.69
C GLY A 67 -19.91 8.66 5.61
N GLY A 68 -19.24 9.52 4.82
CA GLY A 68 -18.26 9.08 3.83
C GLY A 68 -18.84 8.62 2.49
N CYS A 69 -20.17 8.44 2.39
CA CYS A 69 -20.86 8.14 1.15
C CYS A 69 -22.39 8.33 1.29
N ARG A 70 -23.08 8.32 0.17
CA ARG A 70 -24.55 8.40 0.13
C ARG A 70 -25.18 7.09 0.56
N GLY A 71 -26.10 7.16 1.52
CA GLY A 71 -26.94 6.03 1.92
C GLY A 71 -26.29 5.02 2.89
N ALA A 72 -25.06 5.30 3.37
CA ALA A 72 -24.38 4.53 4.40
C ALA A 72 -23.43 5.42 5.21
N ASN A 73 -22.92 4.89 6.32
CA ASN A 73 -21.85 5.50 7.09
C ASN A 73 -20.67 4.52 7.14
N ILE A 74 -19.72 4.67 6.20
CA ILE A 74 -18.58 3.76 6.09
C ILE A 74 -17.68 3.77 7.33
N PHE A 75 -17.64 4.88 8.06
CA PHE A 75 -16.86 4.98 9.28
C PHE A 75 -17.48 4.14 10.41
N GLN A 76 -18.82 4.18 10.55
CA GLN A 76 -19.52 3.35 11.50
C GLN A 76 -19.47 1.87 11.08
N GLU A 77 -19.67 1.59 9.79
CA GLU A 77 -19.53 0.23 9.25
C GLU A 77 -18.16 -0.39 9.58
N SER A 78 -17.07 0.42 9.53
CA SER A 78 -15.74 -0.05 9.94
C SER A 78 -15.66 -0.28 11.46
N LEU A 79 -16.23 0.60 12.28
CA LEU A 79 -16.30 0.38 13.73
C LEU A 79 -17.06 -0.90 14.08
N ASP A 80 -18.11 -1.17 13.35
CA ASP A 80 -18.94 -2.38 13.48
C ASP A 80 -18.28 -3.62 12.83
N ASN A 81 -17.06 -3.46 12.30
CA ASN A 81 -16.26 -4.50 11.65
C ASN A 81 -16.96 -5.15 10.45
N VAL A 82 -17.72 -4.37 9.70
CA VAL A 82 -18.40 -4.82 8.48
C VAL A 82 -17.36 -5.19 7.42
N ARG A 83 -17.60 -6.29 6.72
CA ARG A 83 -16.72 -6.78 5.65
C ARG A 83 -16.71 -5.79 4.48
N PRO A 84 -15.53 -5.45 3.88
CA PRO A 84 -15.40 -4.37 2.89
C PRO A 84 -16.39 -4.46 1.73
N ARG A 85 -16.60 -5.65 1.17
CA ARG A 85 -17.55 -5.85 0.06
C ARG A 85 -19.01 -5.45 0.38
N LEU A 86 -19.37 -5.39 1.66
CA LEU A 86 -20.73 -5.06 2.11
C LEU A 86 -20.89 -3.59 2.50
N MET A 87 -19.78 -2.85 2.58
CA MET A 87 -19.78 -1.44 2.98
C MET A 87 -20.31 -0.52 1.88
N GLY A 88 -20.50 0.76 2.23
CA GLY A 88 -20.80 1.80 1.28
C GLY A 88 -22.10 1.60 0.52
N ASN A 89 -23.16 1.17 1.18
CA ASN A 89 -24.47 0.88 0.55
C ASN A 89 -24.36 -0.16 -0.60
N GLY A 90 -23.50 -1.16 -0.42
CA GLY A 90 -23.27 -2.23 -1.40
C GLY A 90 -22.53 -1.77 -2.68
N TYR A 91 -21.79 -0.68 -2.59
CA TYR A 91 -20.90 -0.19 -3.64
C TYR A 91 -19.59 0.33 -3.04
N PRO A 92 -18.74 -0.56 -2.54
CA PRO A 92 -17.53 -0.22 -1.83
C PRO A 92 -16.37 0.06 -2.80
N LYS A 93 -16.37 1.20 -3.48
CA LYS A 93 -15.31 1.62 -4.40
C LYS A 93 -13.94 1.56 -3.70
N ALA A 94 -13.02 0.80 -4.27
CA ALA A 94 -11.78 0.43 -3.61
C ALA A 94 -10.82 1.62 -3.44
N TYR A 95 -10.49 2.29 -4.55
CA TYR A 95 -9.58 3.44 -4.53
C TYR A 95 -10.09 4.55 -3.63
N GLU A 96 -11.36 4.93 -3.82
CA GLU A 96 -11.97 6.05 -3.12
C GLU A 96 -12.10 5.77 -1.61
N MET A 97 -12.50 4.55 -1.24
CA MET A 97 -12.58 4.15 0.16
C MET A 97 -11.21 4.28 0.84
N LEU A 98 -10.15 3.78 0.21
CA LEU A 98 -8.79 3.91 0.73
C LEU A 98 -8.38 5.37 0.90
N SER A 99 -8.68 6.22 -0.09
CA SER A 99 -8.38 7.65 -0.06
C SER A 99 -9.12 8.37 1.07
N VAL A 100 -10.38 8.04 1.30
CA VAL A 100 -11.17 8.58 2.44
C VAL A 100 -10.52 8.20 3.77
N TYR A 101 -10.07 6.96 3.91
CA TYR A 101 -9.42 6.51 5.14
C TYR A 101 -8.01 7.08 5.35
N GLU A 102 -7.28 7.42 4.28
CA GLU A 102 -6.07 8.24 4.43
C GLU A 102 -6.41 9.59 5.08
N GLY A 103 -7.50 10.22 4.67
CA GLY A 103 -8.02 11.42 5.28
C GLY A 103 -8.45 11.22 6.74
N LEU A 104 -9.10 10.10 7.06
CA LEU A 104 -9.50 9.77 8.43
C LEU A 104 -8.30 9.60 9.36
N VAL A 105 -7.20 8.99 8.89
CA VAL A 105 -5.95 8.92 9.67
C VAL A 105 -5.38 10.30 9.94
N GLU A 106 -5.35 11.18 8.94
CA GLU A 106 -4.86 12.55 9.17
C GLU A 106 -5.79 13.32 10.12
N TYR A 107 -7.10 13.09 10.09
CA TYR A 107 -8.06 13.63 11.05
C TYR A 107 -7.79 13.13 12.47
N TYR A 108 -7.62 11.80 12.65
CA TYR A 108 -7.22 11.21 13.92
C TYR A 108 -5.94 11.83 14.47
N ARG A 109 -4.92 11.99 13.63
CA ARG A 109 -3.63 12.58 14.03
C ARG A 109 -3.72 14.05 14.49
N CYS A 110 -4.77 14.75 14.09
CA CYS A 110 -5.01 16.13 14.53
C CYS A 110 -5.92 16.23 15.75
N THR A 111 -6.89 15.33 15.88
CA THR A 111 -7.92 15.38 16.93
C THR A 111 -7.63 14.50 18.13
N GLY A 112 -6.88 13.39 17.92
CA GLY A 112 -6.64 12.37 18.94
C GLY A 112 -7.86 11.49 19.26
N GLU A 113 -8.92 11.52 18.43
CA GLU A 113 -10.12 10.72 18.66
C GLU A 113 -9.87 9.24 18.30
N GLU A 114 -9.53 8.41 19.30
CA GLU A 114 -9.11 7.00 19.13
C GLU A 114 -10.09 6.14 18.32
N LYS A 115 -11.39 6.45 18.34
CA LYS A 115 -12.39 5.72 17.53
C LYS A 115 -12.05 5.74 16.03
N TRP A 116 -11.45 6.81 15.51
CA TRP A 116 -11.10 6.91 14.09
C TRP A 116 -9.87 6.10 13.72
N LYS A 117 -8.92 5.99 14.65
CA LYS A 117 -7.85 5.01 14.54
C LYS A 117 -8.41 3.58 14.52
N GLN A 118 -9.31 3.27 15.43
CA GLN A 118 -9.92 1.94 15.50
C GLN A 118 -10.70 1.60 14.22
N ALA A 119 -11.50 2.54 13.69
CA ALA A 119 -12.20 2.35 12.41
C ALA A 119 -11.22 2.03 11.28
N THR A 120 -10.10 2.78 11.21
CA THR A 120 -9.08 2.55 10.18
C THR A 120 -8.38 1.20 10.34
N LEU A 121 -8.06 0.80 11.57
CA LEU A 121 -7.44 -0.50 11.85
C LEU A 121 -8.38 -1.66 11.54
N ASN A 122 -9.67 -1.55 11.85
CA ASN A 122 -10.66 -2.56 11.51
C ASN A 122 -10.75 -2.74 9.98
N LEU A 123 -10.82 -1.63 9.23
CA LEU A 123 -10.79 -1.71 7.76
C LEU A 123 -9.49 -2.34 7.26
N PHE A 124 -8.35 -1.93 7.78
CA PHE A 124 -7.05 -2.45 7.38
C PHE A 124 -6.96 -3.97 7.57
N GLU A 125 -7.38 -4.49 8.72
CA GLU A 125 -7.38 -5.92 8.99
C GLU A 125 -8.35 -6.69 8.07
N ASN A 126 -9.52 -6.13 7.81
CA ASN A 126 -10.49 -6.72 6.89
C ASN A 126 -9.97 -6.74 5.45
N LEU A 127 -9.33 -5.67 4.99
CA LEU A 127 -8.74 -5.63 3.65
C LEU A 127 -7.62 -6.68 3.50
N LYS A 128 -6.73 -6.80 4.49
CA LYS A 128 -5.70 -7.84 4.51
C LYS A 128 -6.28 -9.24 4.37
N LYS A 129 -7.38 -9.48 5.04
CA LYS A 129 -8.02 -10.81 5.13
C LYS A 129 -8.81 -11.17 3.88
N TYR A 130 -9.52 -10.21 3.30
CA TYR A 130 -10.55 -10.49 2.30
C TYR A 130 -10.22 -9.97 0.90
N GLU A 131 -9.39 -8.93 0.80
CA GLU A 131 -9.27 -8.17 -0.45
C GLU A 131 -7.87 -8.17 -1.08
N ILE A 132 -6.82 -8.22 -0.28
CA ILE A 132 -5.45 -8.09 -0.80
C ILE A 132 -4.89 -9.45 -1.23
N THR A 133 -4.68 -9.57 -2.54
CA THR A 133 -4.21 -10.81 -3.21
C THR A 133 -2.74 -11.12 -2.95
N ILE A 134 -2.28 -12.24 -3.51
CA ILE A 134 -0.89 -12.68 -3.43
C ILE A 134 0.10 -11.64 -3.98
N ILE A 135 -0.29 -10.84 -4.99
CA ILE A 135 0.56 -9.79 -5.57
C ILE A 135 0.48 -8.46 -4.83
N GLY A 136 -0.21 -8.40 -3.69
CA GLY A 136 -0.31 -7.20 -2.87
C GLY A 136 -1.29 -6.14 -3.36
N ASN A 137 -2.10 -6.46 -4.35
CA ASN A 137 -3.15 -5.62 -4.93
C ASN A 137 -4.51 -6.24 -4.66
N GLY A 138 -5.56 -5.48 -4.85
CA GLY A 138 -6.94 -5.93 -4.70
C GLY A 138 -7.90 -5.06 -5.49
N GLY A 139 -9.17 -5.33 -5.29
CA GLY A 139 -10.26 -4.53 -5.83
C GLY A 139 -10.78 -5.02 -7.17
N ALA A 140 -12.09 -5.06 -7.23
CA ALA A 140 -13.01 -4.99 -8.33
C ALA A 140 -13.21 -6.16 -9.25
N ASP A 141 -14.47 -6.35 -9.54
CA ASP A 141 -14.93 -7.17 -10.63
C ASP A 141 -14.64 -6.53 -11.99
N TYR A 142 -14.20 -7.34 -12.91
CA TYR A 142 -14.14 -7.07 -14.32
C TYR A 142 -14.72 -8.27 -15.07
N PRO A 143 -15.43 -8.12 -16.18
CA PRO A 143 -15.86 -6.90 -16.83
C PRO A 143 -17.30 -6.57 -16.41
N TYR A 144 -17.60 -5.50 -15.79
CA TYR A 144 -18.97 -5.00 -15.65
C TYR A 144 -19.97 -5.99 -15.02
N TYR A 145 -19.80 -6.27 -13.79
CA TYR A 145 -20.93 -6.83 -13.09
C TYR A 145 -22.15 -5.90 -13.30
N PRO A 146 -23.34 -6.46 -13.61
CA PRO A 146 -24.45 -5.64 -14.04
C PRO A 146 -24.68 -4.53 -13.04
N LYS A 147 -24.66 -3.29 -13.53
CA LYS A 147 -24.94 -2.06 -12.80
C LYS A 147 -23.81 -1.51 -11.92
N TRP A 148 -22.62 -1.21 -12.49
CA TRP A 148 -21.69 -0.22 -11.93
C TRP A 148 -20.92 -0.65 -10.68
N ARG A 149 -20.58 -1.93 -10.55
CA ARG A 149 -19.74 -2.44 -9.45
C ARG A 149 -18.25 -2.49 -9.75
N GLY A 150 -17.80 -2.03 -10.90
CA GLY A 150 -16.38 -1.99 -11.23
C GLY A 150 -15.58 -1.18 -10.23
N GLU A 151 -14.30 -1.59 -10.00
CA GLU A 151 -13.37 -0.92 -9.10
C GLU A 151 -13.85 -0.93 -7.63
N ALA A 152 -14.44 -2.03 -7.18
CA ALA A 152 -14.99 -2.16 -5.82
C ALA A 152 -14.39 -3.35 -5.07
N TRP A 153 -14.45 -3.39 -3.77
CA TRP A 153 -14.12 -4.55 -2.97
C TRP A 153 -15.15 -5.67 -3.20
N ASP A 154 -14.68 -6.89 -3.45
CA ASP A 154 -15.55 -8.05 -3.67
C ASP A 154 -14.90 -9.38 -3.28
N ASP A 155 -14.30 -9.41 -2.09
CA ASP A 155 -13.55 -10.57 -1.59
C ASP A 155 -12.40 -10.98 -2.50
N THR A 156 -11.73 -10.02 -3.09
CA THR A 156 -10.75 -10.22 -4.15
C THR A 156 -9.68 -11.23 -3.76
N ALA A 157 -9.18 -11.23 -2.53
CA ALA A 157 -8.19 -12.19 -2.05
C ALA A 157 -8.76 -13.61 -2.00
N LEU A 158 -9.98 -13.78 -1.52
CA LEU A 158 -10.60 -15.10 -1.39
C LEU A 158 -10.96 -15.70 -2.75
N GLU A 159 -11.39 -14.85 -3.68
CA GLU A 159 -11.87 -15.26 -5.00
C GLU A 159 -10.79 -15.18 -6.09
N GLN A 160 -9.53 -14.91 -5.72
CA GLN A 160 -8.45 -14.65 -6.69
C GLN A 160 -8.15 -15.81 -7.65
N THR A 161 -8.54 -17.02 -7.32
CA THR A 161 -8.37 -18.21 -8.18
C THR A 161 -9.66 -18.67 -8.84
N ASN A 162 -10.80 -17.99 -8.61
CA ASN A 162 -12.07 -18.39 -9.20
C ASN A 162 -12.14 -17.98 -10.67
N PRO A 163 -12.13 -18.95 -11.63
CA PRO A 163 -12.10 -18.63 -13.05
C PRO A 163 -13.42 -18.05 -13.57
N LYS A 164 -14.50 -18.13 -12.78
CA LYS A 164 -15.82 -17.58 -13.13
C LYS A 164 -15.97 -16.13 -12.74
N ILE A 165 -15.04 -15.60 -11.94
CA ILE A 165 -15.08 -14.24 -11.42
C ILE A 165 -13.80 -13.54 -11.85
N GLU A 166 -13.91 -12.65 -12.82
CA GLU A 166 -12.78 -11.84 -13.22
C GLU A 166 -12.49 -10.78 -12.18
N ARG A 167 -11.23 -10.69 -11.79
CA ARG A 167 -10.75 -9.71 -10.83
C ARG A 167 -9.91 -8.66 -11.54
N MET A 168 -10.17 -7.41 -11.22
CA MET A 168 -9.50 -6.30 -11.89
C MET A 168 -8.09 -6.06 -11.34
N MET A 169 -7.94 -6.12 -10.03
CA MET A 169 -6.70 -5.75 -9.34
C MET A 169 -6.12 -4.45 -9.92
N GLU A 170 -6.90 -3.39 -9.77
CA GLU A 170 -6.62 -2.09 -10.35
C GLU A 170 -5.33 -1.48 -9.79
N THR A 171 -4.48 -0.93 -10.67
CA THR A 171 -3.23 -0.30 -10.25
C THR A 171 -3.47 0.88 -9.30
N CYS A 172 -4.51 1.70 -9.53
CA CYS A 172 -4.84 2.80 -8.61
C CYS A 172 -5.16 2.32 -7.19
N ALA A 173 -5.98 1.26 -7.08
CA ALA A 173 -6.33 0.67 -5.78
C ALA A 173 -5.07 0.17 -5.05
N GLY A 174 -4.14 -0.50 -5.76
CA GLY A 174 -2.89 -0.96 -5.18
C GLY A 174 -1.97 0.17 -4.70
N VAL A 175 -1.85 1.25 -5.47
CA VAL A 175 -1.07 2.43 -5.06
C VAL A 175 -1.68 3.09 -3.82
N THR A 176 -3.01 3.23 -3.78
CA THR A 176 -3.66 3.84 -2.62
C THR A 176 -3.64 2.92 -1.40
N TRP A 177 -3.69 1.61 -1.60
CA TRP A 177 -3.42 0.63 -0.54
C TRP A 177 -2.02 0.82 0.07
N MET A 178 -0.98 0.96 -0.76
CA MET A 178 0.38 1.24 -0.29
C MET A 178 0.45 2.54 0.51
N LYS A 179 -0.27 3.59 0.10
CA LYS A 179 -0.38 4.86 0.82
C LYS A 179 -1.06 4.68 2.18
N LEU A 180 -2.19 3.95 2.24
CA LEU A 180 -2.86 3.65 3.50
C LEU A 180 -1.97 2.82 4.43
N CYS A 181 -1.27 1.80 3.93
CA CYS A 181 -0.29 1.03 4.71
C CYS A 181 0.78 1.94 5.33
N SER A 182 1.27 2.94 4.59
CA SER A 182 2.20 3.95 5.13
C SER A 182 1.58 4.78 6.26
N GLN A 183 0.29 5.13 6.15
CA GLN A 183 -0.42 5.83 7.22
C GLN A 183 -0.60 4.94 8.46
N ILE A 184 -0.94 3.65 8.27
CA ILE A 184 -1.01 2.67 9.37
C ILE A 184 0.34 2.55 10.07
N LEU A 185 1.43 2.41 9.31
CA LEU A 185 2.78 2.40 9.87
C LEU A 185 3.06 3.61 10.76
N ARG A 186 2.68 4.81 10.32
CA ARG A 186 2.93 6.08 11.05
C ARG A 186 2.17 6.19 12.36
N ILE A 187 1.02 5.54 12.50
CA ILE A 187 0.19 5.60 13.71
C ILE A 187 0.35 4.39 14.64
N THR A 188 0.94 3.29 14.15
CA THR A 188 1.06 2.04 14.92
C THR A 188 2.50 1.59 15.12
N GLY A 189 3.39 1.88 14.17
CA GLY A 189 4.71 1.25 14.10
C GLY A 189 4.67 -0.23 13.68
N ASP A 190 3.55 -0.70 13.10
CA ASP A 190 3.40 -2.09 12.70
C ASP A 190 4.22 -2.41 11.44
N ALA A 191 5.21 -3.29 11.59
CA ALA A 191 6.07 -3.73 10.49
C ALA A 191 5.31 -4.47 9.39
N SER A 192 4.18 -5.10 9.71
CA SER A 192 3.37 -5.82 8.72
C SER A 192 2.79 -4.91 7.65
N ALA A 193 2.54 -3.65 7.97
CA ALA A 193 2.11 -2.66 6.98
C ALA A 193 3.18 -2.46 5.88
N VAL A 194 4.46 -2.53 6.25
CA VAL A 194 5.56 -2.45 5.28
C VAL A 194 5.70 -3.74 4.46
N ASP A 195 5.40 -4.90 5.05
CA ASP A 195 5.38 -6.16 4.30
C ASP A 195 4.36 -6.10 3.15
N PHE A 196 3.20 -5.46 3.35
CA PHE A 196 2.21 -5.22 2.29
C PHE A 196 2.69 -4.21 1.25
N ILE A 197 3.38 -3.15 1.66
CA ILE A 197 4.00 -2.19 0.73
C ILE A 197 5.04 -2.91 -0.13
N GLU A 198 5.95 -3.66 0.48
CA GLU A 198 7.01 -4.40 -0.21
C GLU A 198 6.42 -5.43 -1.19
N LYS A 199 5.42 -6.20 -0.75
CA LYS A 199 4.69 -7.14 -1.59
C LYS A 199 4.10 -6.46 -2.82
N TYR A 200 3.40 -5.34 -2.63
CA TYR A 200 2.80 -4.61 -3.75
C TYR A 200 3.85 -4.04 -4.69
N VAL A 201 4.91 -3.43 -4.17
CA VAL A 201 5.98 -2.82 -4.97
C VAL A 201 6.62 -3.86 -5.90
N TYR A 202 7.05 -5.02 -5.36
CA TYR A 202 7.77 -6.01 -6.16
C TYR A 202 6.88 -6.87 -7.05
N ASN A 203 5.56 -6.88 -6.83
CA ASN A 203 4.64 -7.70 -7.61
C ASN A 203 3.61 -6.86 -8.35
N GLY A 204 2.64 -6.28 -7.65
CA GLY A 204 1.54 -5.56 -8.28
C GLY A 204 1.98 -4.31 -9.03
N LEU A 205 2.85 -3.47 -8.44
CA LEU A 205 3.26 -2.19 -9.04
C LEU A 205 4.24 -2.38 -10.19
N ILE A 206 5.37 -3.06 -9.96
CA ILE A 206 6.37 -3.31 -11.00
C ILE A 206 5.77 -4.22 -12.08
N GLY A 207 4.98 -5.22 -11.66
CA GLY A 207 4.26 -6.10 -12.58
C GLY A 207 3.24 -5.39 -13.46
N ALA A 208 2.68 -4.27 -13.02
CA ALA A 208 1.75 -3.48 -13.84
C ALA A 208 2.44 -2.61 -14.89
N MET A 209 3.74 -2.35 -14.74
CA MET A 209 4.49 -1.53 -15.68
C MET A 209 4.63 -2.24 -17.03
N LYS A 210 4.42 -1.53 -18.12
CA LYS A 210 4.66 -2.05 -19.47
C LYS A 210 6.16 -2.33 -19.70
N PRO A 211 6.48 -3.35 -20.52
CA PRO A 211 7.84 -3.54 -21.00
C PRO A 211 8.40 -2.28 -21.59
N GLY A 212 9.34 -1.64 -21.34
CA GLY A 212 9.82 -0.36 -21.85
C GLY A 212 9.49 0.85 -20.98
N GLY A 213 8.70 0.65 -19.91
CA GLY A 213 8.49 1.66 -18.87
C GLY A 213 7.61 2.86 -19.26
N ASN A 214 6.91 2.79 -20.38
CA ASN A 214 6.13 3.90 -20.93
C ASN A 214 4.64 3.89 -20.56
N GLY A 215 4.27 3.16 -19.52
CA GLY A 215 2.89 3.12 -19.03
C GLY A 215 2.63 1.99 -18.04
N PHE A 216 1.41 1.97 -17.50
CA PHE A 216 0.95 1.01 -16.52
C PHE A 216 -0.35 0.35 -16.97
N SER A 217 -0.53 -0.91 -16.63
CA SER A 217 -1.77 -1.64 -16.85
C SER A 217 -2.86 -1.10 -15.93
N TYR A 218 -4.07 -1.04 -16.45
CA TYR A 218 -5.26 -0.74 -15.65
C TYR A 218 -5.67 -2.00 -14.87
N VAL A 219 -5.81 -3.12 -15.57
CA VAL A 219 -6.21 -4.42 -15.03
C VAL A 219 -5.00 -5.35 -14.94
N ASN A 220 -4.81 -5.98 -13.79
CA ASN A 220 -3.70 -6.87 -13.51
C ASN A 220 -4.23 -8.23 -13.06
N LEU A 221 -4.59 -9.09 -14.00
CA LEU A 221 -5.06 -10.44 -13.71
C LEU A 221 -3.90 -11.32 -13.24
N LEU A 222 -4.15 -12.22 -12.31
CA LEU A 222 -3.15 -13.21 -11.86
C LEU A 222 -2.87 -14.25 -12.93
N ASN A 223 -3.88 -14.58 -13.72
CA ASN A 223 -3.80 -15.56 -14.81
C ASN A 223 -4.50 -14.98 -16.05
N GLY A 224 -3.80 -14.21 -16.85
CA GLY A 224 -4.35 -13.58 -18.03
C GLY A 224 -3.58 -12.37 -18.50
N GLN A 225 -4.12 -11.69 -19.48
CA GLN A 225 -3.50 -10.53 -20.10
C GLN A 225 -3.65 -9.26 -19.24
N LYS A 226 -2.63 -8.45 -19.25
CA LYS A 226 -2.69 -7.09 -18.70
C LYS A 226 -3.45 -6.18 -19.65
N VAL A 227 -4.42 -5.44 -19.15
CA VAL A 227 -5.19 -4.49 -19.92
C VAL A 227 -4.77 -3.08 -19.54
N THR A 228 -4.25 -2.34 -20.51
CA THR A 228 -3.73 -0.98 -20.30
C THR A 228 -4.79 0.09 -20.52
N ASP A 229 -5.82 -0.24 -21.28
CA ASP A 229 -6.91 0.65 -21.66
C ASP A 229 -8.22 -0.11 -21.57
N ARG A 230 -9.26 0.53 -21.08
CA ARG A 230 -10.61 -0.03 -21.01
C ARG A 230 -11.57 0.56 -22.05
N GLY A 231 -11.03 1.21 -23.09
CA GLY A 231 -11.81 1.80 -24.17
C GLY A 231 -12.49 3.12 -23.79
N TRP A 232 -12.18 3.72 -22.66
CA TRP A 232 -12.71 5.03 -22.23
C TRP A 232 -11.62 6.06 -21.96
N GLY A 233 -10.38 5.72 -22.23
CA GLY A 233 -9.26 6.65 -22.16
C GLY A 233 -8.91 7.23 -23.53
N THR A 234 -8.50 8.49 -23.55
CA THR A 234 -7.88 9.11 -24.72
C THR A 234 -6.44 8.65 -24.83
N THR A 235 -5.96 8.34 -26.03
CA THR A 235 -4.55 8.07 -26.27
C THR A 235 -3.85 9.36 -26.66
N ILE A 236 -2.78 9.71 -25.94
CA ILE A 236 -1.88 10.83 -26.26
C ILE A 236 -0.50 10.24 -26.51
N ASP A 237 0.07 10.50 -27.68
CA ASP A 237 1.40 9.99 -28.08
C ASP A 237 1.56 8.46 -27.89
N GLY A 238 0.51 7.70 -28.21
CA GLY A 238 0.50 6.23 -28.07
C GLY A 238 0.33 5.72 -26.64
N MET A 239 0.13 6.58 -25.67
CA MET A 239 -0.09 6.21 -24.27
C MET A 239 -1.56 6.42 -23.89
N ALA A 240 -2.20 5.41 -23.36
CA ALA A 240 -3.56 5.53 -22.83
C ALA A 240 -3.58 6.48 -21.63
N VAL A 241 -4.43 7.51 -21.71
CA VAL A 241 -4.61 8.45 -20.60
C VAL A 241 -5.66 7.86 -19.67
N THR A 242 -5.20 7.11 -18.67
CA THR A 242 -6.05 6.53 -17.63
C THR A 242 -5.53 6.93 -16.24
N CYS A 243 -6.38 6.83 -15.21
CA CYS A 243 -5.97 7.07 -13.84
C CYS A 243 -4.75 6.19 -13.46
N CYS A 244 -4.70 4.95 -13.90
CA CYS A 244 -3.61 4.01 -13.61
C CYS A 244 -2.26 4.41 -14.24
N ASN A 245 -2.27 5.06 -15.40
CA ASN A 245 -1.06 5.62 -16.01
C ASN A 245 -0.51 6.84 -15.25
N LEU A 246 -1.31 7.46 -14.38
CA LEU A 246 -0.87 8.50 -13.45
C LEU A 246 -0.52 7.91 -12.07
N SER A 247 -1.32 6.99 -11.57
CA SER A 247 -1.12 6.36 -10.26
C SER A 247 0.12 5.47 -10.21
N GLY A 248 0.43 4.74 -11.28
CA GLY A 248 1.61 3.88 -11.32
C GLY A 248 2.92 4.64 -11.07
N PRO A 249 3.24 5.71 -11.83
CA PRO A 249 4.40 6.56 -11.55
C PRO A 249 4.37 7.20 -10.16
N MET A 250 3.19 7.61 -9.67
CA MET A 250 3.02 8.11 -8.32
C MET A 250 3.41 7.04 -7.28
N GLY A 251 3.02 5.78 -7.52
CA GLY A 251 3.42 4.66 -6.68
C GLY A 251 4.93 4.48 -6.61
N LEU A 252 5.63 4.55 -7.75
CA LEU A 252 7.09 4.50 -7.78
C LEU A 252 7.71 5.69 -7.02
N ALA A 253 7.20 6.90 -7.25
CA ALA A 253 7.67 8.10 -6.58
C ALA A 253 7.39 8.10 -5.06
N TYR A 254 6.43 7.28 -4.60
CA TYR A 254 6.10 7.16 -3.18
C TYR A 254 7.07 6.25 -2.40
N ILE A 255 7.79 5.35 -3.07
CA ILE A 255 8.72 4.41 -2.43
C ILE A 255 9.74 5.13 -1.52
N PRO A 256 10.43 6.22 -1.95
CA PRO A 256 11.40 6.92 -1.11
C PRO A 256 10.80 7.48 0.19
N TYR A 257 9.50 7.85 0.20
CA TYR A 257 8.84 8.36 1.42
C TYR A 257 8.67 7.28 2.50
N VAL A 258 8.68 6.02 2.10
CA VAL A 258 8.51 4.89 3.00
C VAL A 258 9.81 4.17 3.26
N ALA A 259 10.72 4.11 2.28
CA ALA A 259 11.94 3.30 2.35
C ALA A 259 12.78 3.61 3.59
N VAL A 260 12.94 4.88 3.89
CA VAL A 260 13.62 5.34 5.10
C VAL A 260 12.76 6.42 5.77
N MET A 261 12.38 6.16 7.00
CA MET A 261 11.65 7.11 7.85
C MET A 261 12.50 7.49 9.07
N GLN A 262 11.95 8.31 9.93
CA GLN A 262 12.59 8.76 11.15
C GLN A 262 11.54 8.85 12.27
N ASN A 263 11.91 8.42 13.47
CA ASN A 263 11.20 8.75 14.70
C ASN A 263 12.07 9.65 15.60
N ASP A 264 11.60 9.94 16.81
CA ASP A 264 12.32 10.82 17.74
C ASP A 264 13.64 10.21 18.25
N ARG A 265 13.86 8.91 18.06
CA ARG A 265 15.05 8.19 18.54
C ARG A 265 16.07 7.93 17.44
N GLY A 266 15.71 8.08 16.17
CA GLY A 266 16.65 7.90 15.06
C GLY A 266 16.02 7.40 13.74
N PRO A 267 16.85 6.97 12.79
CA PRO A 267 16.39 6.45 11.51
C PRO A 267 15.67 5.11 11.62
N VAL A 268 14.70 4.91 10.73
CA VAL A 268 13.90 3.69 10.58
C VAL A 268 14.01 3.22 9.14
N VAL A 269 14.69 2.10 8.90
CA VAL A 269 14.82 1.51 7.57
C VAL A 269 13.70 0.50 7.36
N ASN A 270 12.84 0.79 6.41
CA ASN A 270 11.67 -0.01 6.06
C ASN A 270 11.90 -0.90 4.84
N LEU A 271 12.54 -0.37 3.79
CA LEU A 271 12.84 -1.08 2.55
C LEU A 271 14.35 -1.05 2.30
N TYR A 272 14.88 -2.14 1.78
CA TYR A 272 16.31 -2.34 1.57
C TYR A 272 16.70 -2.14 0.09
N ASN A 273 16.41 -0.94 -0.43
CA ASN A 273 16.85 -0.53 -1.74
C ASN A 273 18.17 0.24 -1.66
N ALA A 274 19.02 0.14 -2.69
CA ALA A 274 20.26 0.91 -2.76
C ALA A 274 19.96 2.41 -2.71
N ALA A 275 20.46 3.10 -1.69
CA ALA A 275 20.17 4.50 -1.46
C ALA A 275 21.17 5.15 -0.48
N THR A 276 21.29 6.47 -0.55
CA THR A 276 21.85 7.27 0.54
C THR A 276 20.74 8.06 1.21
N ALA A 277 20.65 7.98 2.52
CA ALA A 277 19.61 8.62 3.31
C ALA A 277 20.22 9.57 4.35
N LYS A 278 19.49 10.66 4.63
CA LYS A 278 19.83 11.63 5.65
C LYS A 278 18.62 11.95 6.51
N THR A 279 18.78 11.87 7.82
CA THR A 279 17.70 12.28 8.74
C THR A 279 17.53 13.80 8.73
N LEU A 280 16.29 14.28 8.87
CA LEU A 280 15.93 15.70 8.75
C LEU A 280 15.75 16.40 10.10
N LYS A 281 15.57 15.64 11.19
CA LYS A 281 15.33 16.19 12.53
C LYS A 281 16.46 15.81 13.48
N GLY A 282 16.75 16.72 14.41
CA GLY A 282 17.82 16.51 15.36
C GLY A 282 19.20 16.62 14.74
N ASN A 283 20.18 15.95 15.34
CA ASN A 283 21.52 15.84 14.76
C ASN A 283 21.45 14.93 13.52
N ALA A 284 21.87 15.44 12.39
CA ALA A 284 21.78 14.71 11.13
C ALA A 284 22.62 13.42 11.17
N VAL A 285 22.03 12.34 10.71
CA VAL A 285 22.68 11.06 10.46
C VAL A 285 22.57 10.80 8.97
N THR A 286 23.71 10.56 8.32
CA THR A 286 23.76 10.16 6.91
C THR A 286 24.28 8.74 6.84
N PHE A 287 23.65 7.90 6.02
CA PHE A 287 24.08 6.53 5.80
C PHE A 287 23.75 6.07 4.39
N THR A 288 24.51 5.11 3.91
CA THR A 288 24.31 4.48 2.59
C THR A 288 23.91 3.02 2.77
N ILE A 289 22.89 2.61 2.02
CA ILE A 289 22.44 1.23 1.88
C ILE A 289 23.02 0.69 0.57
N ASP A 290 23.92 -0.28 0.65
CA ASP A 290 24.48 -0.99 -0.50
C ASP A 290 23.87 -2.37 -0.59
N THR A 291 23.23 -2.68 -1.72
CA THR A 291 22.49 -3.93 -1.91
C THR A 291 22.18 -4.18 -3.39
N LYS A 292 21.99 -5.43 -3.73
CA LYS A 292 21.33 -5.89 -4.97
C LYS A 292 19.96 -6.54 -4.70
N PHE A 293 19.41 -6.33 -3.50
CA PHE A 293 18.07 -6.82 -3.17
C PHE A 293 17.02 -6.27 -4.16
N PRO A 294 16.07 -7.09 -4.64
CA PRO A 294 15.77 -8.45 -4.26
C PRO A 294 16.52 -9.54 -5.06
N LEU A 295 17.46 -9.19 -5.93
CA LEU A 295 18.25 -10.18 -6.70
C LEU A 295 19.32 -10.87 -5.84
N ALA A 296 19.73 -10.26 -4.75
CA ALA A 296 20.59 -10.85 -3.73
C ALA A 296 19.92 -10.76 -2.36
N ASN A 297 20.32 -11.63 -1.45
CA ASN A 297 19.74 -11.72 -0.11
C ASN A 297 20.46 -10.89 0.96
N THR A 298 21.31 -9.95 0.56
CA THR A 298 22.11 -9.15 1.50
C THR A 298 21.90 -7.65 1.33
N ALA A 299 21.99 -6.92 2.42
CA ALA A 299 22.09 -5.47 2.44
C ALA A 299 23.12 -5.03 3.46
N THR A 300 23.94 -4.02 3.11
CA THR A 300 24.92 -3.41 4.01
C THR A 300 24.57 -1.94 4.18
N ILE A 301 24.40 -1.50 5.42
CA ILE A 301 24.18 -0.11 5.77
C ILE A 301 25.48 0.43 6.36
N THR A 302 26.06 1.45 5.76
CA THR A 302 27.29 2.12 6.23
C THR A 302 26.93 3.49 6.78
N ILE A 303 27.36 3.80 8.00
CA ILE A 303 27.17 5.12 8.60
C ILE A 303 28.22 6.09 8.03
N ASP A 304 27.77 7.08 7.28
CA ASP A 304 28.62 8.09 6.64
C ASP A 304 28.88 9.30 7.54
N GLU A 305 27.81 9.73 8.25
CA GLU A 305 27.87 10.78 9.27
C GLU A 305 27.06 10.36 10.48
N ALA A 306 27.63 10.44 11.67
CA ALA A 306 27.01 10.07 12.92
C ALA A 306 26.88 11.27 13.86
N GLN A 307 25.86 11.29 14.68
CA GLN A 307 25.72 12.25 15.78
C GLN A 307 26.56 11.83 17.00
N LYS A 308 26.82 12.77 17.91
CA LYS A 308 27.69 12.55 19.09
C LYS A 308 27.08 11.62 20.13
N GLU A 309 25.75 11.68 20.28
CA GLU A 309 25.03 10.94 21.31
C GLU A 309 24.61 9.54 20.83
N LYS A 310 24.17 8.70 21.75
CA LYS A 310 23.52 7.44 21.43
C LYS A 310 22.20 7.70 20.70
N TYR A 311 21.90 6.92 19.69
CA TYR A 311 20.60 6.92 19.00
C TYR A 311 20.24 5.53 18.52
N ASP A 312 18.95 5.35 18.26
CA ASP A 312 18.45 4.11 17.73
C ASP A 312 18.62 4.06 16.20
N PHE A 313 18.97 2.89 15.73
CA PHE A 313 18.84 2.52 14.32
C PHE A 313 17.83 1.38 14.25
N MET A 314 16.65 1.64 13.69
CA MET A 314 15.57 0.68 13.62
C MET A 314 15.54 0.03 12.23
N LEU A 315 15.51 -1.30 12.21
CA LEU A 315 15.50 -2.12 11.00
C LEU A 315 14.22 -2.92 10.94
N ARG A 316 13.43 -2.80 9.88
CA ARG A 316 12.33 -3.74 9.66
C ARG A 316 12.91 -5.11 9.30
N ILE A 317 12.52 -6.12 10.03
CA ILE A 317 12.80 -7.51 9.65
C ILE A 317 11.56 -8.01 8.88
N PRO A 318 11.68 -8.34 7.59
CA PRO A 318 10.52 -8.77 6.80
C PRO A 318 9.86 -10.01 7.39
N GLY A 319 8.52 -10.04 7.35
CA GLY A 319 7.77 -11.20 7.88
C GLY A 319 8.07 -12.51 7.16
N TRP A 320 8.42 -12.44 5.88
CA TRP A 320 8.81 -13.61 5.08
C TRP A 320 10.23 -14.11 5.37
N SER A 321 11.09 -13.31 6.01
CA SER A 321 12.50 -13.64 6.29
C SER A 321 12.65 -14.20 7.71
N THR A 322 12.30 -15.45 7.89
CA THR A 322 12.22 -16.09 9.22
C THR A 322 13.57 -16.30 9.92
N ASN A 323 14.65 -16.35 9.16
CA ASN A 323 16.02 -16.57 9.65
C ASN A 323 16.94 -15.42 9.22
N THR A 324 16.51 -14.17 9.44
CA THR A 324 17.35 -13.00 9.15
C THR A 324 18.55 -12.94 10.09
N ILE A 325 19.75 -12.79 9.53
CA ILE A 325 20.99 -12.57 10.29
C ILE A 325 21.31 -11.07 10.22
N VAL A 326 21.54 -10.47 11.40
CA VAL A 326 22.01 -9.09 11.52
C VAL A 326 23.39 -9.10 12.16
N LYS A 327 24.34 -8.38 11.55
CA LYS A 327 25.67 -8.15 12.12
C LYS A 327 25.95 -6.67 12.27
N VAL A 328 26.70 -6.30 13.28
CA VAL A 328 27.24 -4.94 13.43
C VAL A 328 28.76 -5.03 13.50
N ASN A 329 29.42 -4.44 12.51
CA ASN A 329 30.88 -4.51 12.36
C ASN A 329 31.40 -5.97 12.39
N GLY A 330 30.74 -6.85 11.62
CA GLY A 330 31.05 -8.28 11.51
C GLY A 330 30.60 -9.16 12.67
N LYS A 331 30.11 -8.59 13.77
CA LYS A 331 29.61 -9.32 14.94
C LYS A 331 28.11 -9.60 14.80
N ALA A 332 27.72 -10.88 14.87
CA ALA A 332 26.31 -11.26 14.86
C ALA A 332 25.58 -10.75 16.11
N ILE A 333 24.31 -10.39 15.91
CA ILE A 333 23.41 -9.92 16.97
C ILE A 333 22.25 -10.90 17.08
N ASP A 334 21.93 -11.32 18.29
CA ASP A 334 20.87 -12.27 18.58
C ASP A 334 19.49 -11.59 18.69
N ASN A 335 18.44 -12.42 18.79
CA ASN A 335 17.05 -12.00 19.02
C ASN A 335 16.43 -11.19 17.88
N VAL A 336 16.85 -11.46 16.65
CA VAL A 336 16.22 -10.90 15.44
C VAL A 336 14.92 -11.65 15.15
N VAL A 337 13.78 -10.94 15.12
CA VAL A 337 12.46 -11.55 14.96
C VAL A 337 11.80 -11.07 13.69
N ALA A 338 11.39 -12.00 12.83
CA ALA A 338 10.68 -11.71 11.59
C ALA A 338 9.34 -10.98 11.85
N GLY A 339 8.95 -10.08 10.96
CA GLY A 339 7.73 -9.30 11.06
C GLY A 339 7.75 -8.22 12.16
N LYS A 340 8.94 -7.88 12.68
CA LYS A 340 9.12 -6.87 13.72
C LYS A 340 10.19 -5.85 13.35
N TYR A 341 10.20 -4.74 14.08
CA TYR A 341 11.34 -3.83 14.05
C TYR A 341 12.40 -4.31 15.03
N PHE A 342 13.62 -4.39 14.54
CA PHE A 342 14.81 -4.66 15.34
C PHE A 342 15.55 -3.36 15.64
N THR A 343 15.76 -3.03 16.90
CA THR A 343 16.33 -1.75 17.33
C THR A 343 17.77 -1.95 17.82
N LEU A 344 18.68 -1.19 17.24
CA LEU A 344 20.09 -1.15 17.62
C LEU A 344 20.39 0.20 18.28
N THR A 345 20.52 0.23 19.60
CA THR A 345 20.82 1.45 20.38
C THR A 345 22.30 1.52 20.72
N ARG A 346 23.04 2.45 20.12
CA ARG A 346 24.47 2.63 20.43
C ARG A 346 24.99 4.00 20.04
N LYS A 347 26.21 4.33 20.46
CA LYS A 347 26.96 5.47 19.93
C LYS A 347 27.60 5.03 18.62
N TRP A 348 26.99 5.43 17.53
CA TRP A 348 27.46 5.13 16.19
C TRP A 348 28.63 6.01 15.80
N LYS A 349 29.49 5.50 14.91
CA LYS A 349 30.65 6.20 14.36
C LYS A 349 30.62 6.11 12.84
N LYS A 350 31.23 7.10 12.19
CA LYS A 350 31.48 7.01 10.76
C LYS A 350 32.25 5.73 10.43
N GLY A 351 31.78 5.01 9.42
CA GLY A 351 32.33 3.74 8.97
C GLY A 351 31.75 2.51 9.69
N ASP A 352 30.93 2.67 10.74
CA ASP A 352 30.21 1.53 11.32
C ASP A 352 29.28 0.91 10.26
N LYS A 353 29.20 -0.42 10.26
CA LYS A 353 28.40 -1.19 9.31
C LYS A 353 27.34 -2.02 10.01
N ILE A 354 26.15 -2.04 9.42
CA ILE A 354 25.08 -2.99 9.75
C ILE A 354 24.89 -3.87 8.52
N GLU A 355 25.06 -5.18 8.69
CA GLU A 355 24.98 -6.16 7.62
C GLU A 355 23.78 -7.05 7.87
N LEU A 356 22.89 -7.17 6.87
CA LEU A 356 21.73 -8.05 6.92
C LEU A 356 21.88 -9.16 5.90
N THR A 357 21.47 -10.36 6.28
CA THR A 357 21.28 -11.49 5.36
C THR A 357 19.86 -12.00 5.53
N PHE A 358 19.07 -11.90 4.47
CA PHE A 358 17.67 -12.32 4.46
C PHE A 358 17.53 -13.80 4.10
N ASP A 359 16.48 -14.41 4.61
CA ASP A 359 16.11 -15.80 4.33
C ASP A 359 15.34 -15.91 3.01
N MET A 360 16.06 -15.71 1.89
CA MET A 360 15.53 -15.75 0.54
C MET A 360 15.42 -17.19 0.05
N ARG A 361 14.29 -17.85 0.33
CA ARG A 361 13.99 -19.21 -0.14
C ARG A 361 12.75 -19.22 -1.03
N CYS A 362 12.67 -20.18 -1.94
CA CYS A 362 11.44 -20.47 -2.66
C CYS A 362 10.48 -21.22 -1.73
N ARG A 363 9.24 -20.75 -1.66
CA ARG A 363 8.17 -21.38 -0.87
C ARG A 363 6.90 -21.51 -1.68
N LEU A 364 6.15 -22.58 -1.42
CA LEU A 364 4.79 -22.74 -1.93
C LEU A 364 3.79 -22.08 -0.99
N ILE A 365 2.87 -21.34 -1.56
CA ILE A 365 1.73 -20.73 -0.88
C ILE A 365 0.45 -21.27 -1.49
N ASP A 366 -0.37 -21.89 -0.67
CA ASP A 366 -1.69 -22.38 -1.09
C ASP A 366 -2.64 -21.22 -1.36
N ALA A 367 -3.49 -21.38 -2.37
CA ALA A 367 -4.54 -20.43 -2.65
C ALA A 367 -5.60 -20.43 -1.54
N PRO A 368 -6.17 -19.27 -1.20
CA PRO A 368 -7.30 -19.23 -0.28
C PRO A 368 -8.52 -19.94 -0.88
N HIS A 369 -9.28 -20.56 0.00
CA HIS A 369 -10.52 -21.21 -0.36
C HIS A 369 -11.68 -20.22 -0.35
N GLY A 370 -11.95 -19.61 -1.51
CA GLY A 370 -13.14 -18.80 -1.75
C GLY A 370 -14.31 -19.65 -2.23
N SER A 371 -15.00 -19.16 -3.24
CA SER A 371 -16.10 -19.90 -3.90
C SER A 371 -15.62 -20.87 -4.99
N ASN A 372 -14.30 -20.89 -5.29
CA ASN A 372 -13.74 -21.84 -6.24
C ASN A 372 -13.59 -23.25 -5.62
N PRO A 373 -14.33 -24.26 -6.06
CA PRO A 373 -14.23 -25.60 -5.50
C PRO A 373 -12.87 -26.27 -5.75
N ASP A 374 -12.13 -25.80 -6.77
CA ASP A 374 -10.83 -26.33 -7.17
C ASP A 374 -9.66 -25.48 -6.63
N ALA A 375 -9.89 -24.62 -5.64
CA ALA A 375 -8.89 -23.69 -5.13
C ALA A 375 -7.61 -24.39 -4.63
N TRP A 376 -7.71 -25.59 -4.06
CA TRP A 376 -6.53 -26.39 -3.64
C TRP A 376 -5.60 -26.83 -4.77
N ASN A 377 -6.04 -26.75 -5.99
CA ASN A 377 -5.20 -27.03 -7.17
C ASN A 377 -4.34 -25.83 -7.56
N TYR A 378 -4.47 -24.70 -6.85
CA TYR A 378 -3.73 -23.48 -7.14
C TYR A 378 -2.75 -23.18 -6.02
N GLN A 379 -1.51 -23.01 -6.42
CA GLN A 379 -0.42 -22.62 -5.55
C GLN A 379 0.40 -21.52 -6.21
N ALA A 380 1.01 -20.66 -5.42
CA ALA A 380 2.01 -19.69 -5.89
C ALA A 380 3.39 -20.09 -5.37
N VAL A 381 4.41 -19.90 -6.19
CA VAL A 381 5.81 -19.97 -5.76
C VAL A 381 6.26 -18.56 -5.43
N ILE A 382 6.76 -18.35 -4.23
CA ILE A 382 7.35 -17.07 -3.82
C ILE A 382 8.84 -17.23 -3.54
N TYR A 383 9.62 -16.20 -3.88
CA TYR A 383 11.04 -16.09 -3.56
C TYR A 383 11.29 -14.78 -2.81
N GLY A 384 11.52 -14.87 -1.51
CA GLY A 384 11.52 -13.69 -0.66
C GLY A 384 10.18 -12.93 -0.74
N PRO A 385 10.15 -11.65 -1.16
CA PRO A 385 8.93 -10.88 -1.35
C PRO A 385 8.28 -11.07 -2.73
N MET A 386 8.95 -11.75 -3.67
CA MET A 386 8.51 -11.86 -5.06
C MET A 386 7.65 -13.09 -5.30
N VAL A 387 6.55 -12.90 -6.02
CA VAL A 387 5.73 -13.99 -6.58
C VAL A 387 6.31 -14.35 -7.95
N LEU A 388 6.70 -15.61 -8.13
CA LEU A 388 7.24 -16.06 -9.39
C LEU A 388 6.11 -16.36 -10.38
N ALA A 389 6.30 -15.95 -11.63
CA ALA A 389 5.34 -16.13 -12.70
C ALA A 389 6.05 -16.58 -13.98
N ARG A 390 5.29 -17.22 -14.89
CA ARG A 390 5.73 -17.51 -16.26
C ARG A 390 5.06 -16.52 -17.20
N ASP A 391 5.78 -16.05 -18.19
CA ASP A 391 5.32 -15.06 -19.17
C ASP A 391 5.55 -15.54 -20.58
N GLU A 392 4.56 -15.40 -21.45
CA GLU A 392 4.59 -15.87 -22.84
C GLU A 392 5.71 -15.23 -23.67
N ASN A 393 6.17 -14.04 -23.28
CA ASN A 393 7.23 -13.34 -24.03
C ASN A 393 8.63 -13.88 -23.75
N ILE A 394 8.82 -14.62 -22.66
CA ILE A 394 10.13 -15.13 -22.23
C ILE A 394 10.17 -16.65 -22.06
N ASP A 395 9.02 -17.33 -22.09
CA ASP A 395 8.91 -18.76 -21.87
C ASP A 395 7.89 -19.37 -22.85
N ALA A 396 8.37 -20.07 -23.86
CA ALA A 396 7.51 -20.74 -24.87
C ALA A 396 6.56 -21.78 -24.23
N ASP A 397 6.90 -22.28 -23.07
CA ASP A 397 6.14 -23.29 -22.34
C ASP A 397 5.32 -22.69 -21.17
N TYR A 398 5.10 -21.37 -21.17
CA TYR A 398 4.46 -20.62 -20.10
C TYR A 398 3.12 -21.22 -19.61
N ASN A 399 2.38 -21.85 -20.52
CA ASN A 399 1.05 -22.43 -20.24
C ASN A 399 1.10 -23.94 -19.90
N LYS A 400 2.27 -24.57 -19.94
CA LYS A 400 2.39 -25.96 -19.52
C LYS A 400 2.36 -26.10 -18.01
N PRO A 401 1.75 -27.18 -17.49
CA PRO A 401 1.80 -27.46 -16.06
C PRO A 401 3.24 -27.54 -15.55
N VAL A 402 3.48 -26.96 -14.38
CA VAL A 402 4.76 -27.07 -13.67
C VAL A 402 4.52 -27.91 -12.42
N GLN A 403 5.29 -28.98 -12.28
CA GLN A 403 5.35 -29.72 -11.03
C GLN A 403 6.42 -29.09 -10.15
N VAL A 404 6.02 -28.63 -8.99
CA VAL A 404 6.90 -28.06 -7.99
C VAL A 404 6.89 -29.01 -6.79
N VAL A 405 8.07 -29.47 -6.38
CA VAL A 405 8.21 -30.33 -5.20
C VAL A 405 8.76 -29.47 -4.07
N ALA A 406 8.02 -29.42 -2.97
CA ALA A 406 8.46 -28.79 -1.74
C ALA A 406 8.76 -29.84 -0.67
N ASP A 407 9.69 -29.53 0.21
CA ASP A 407 9.94 -30.32 1.41
C ASP A 407 8.84 -30.16 2.47
N ALA A 408 8.97 -30.82 3.62
CA ALA A 408 8.01 -30.77 4.71
C ALA A 408 7.80 -29.34 5.30
N ASN A 409 8.73 -28.41 5.02
CA ASN A 409 8.64 -27.01 5.43
C ASN A 409 8.09 -26.10 4.34
N GLY A 410 7.65 -26.64 3.19
CA GLY A 410 7.17 -25.89 2.05
C GLY A 410 8.29 -25.21 1.24
N GLU A 411 9.56 -25.58 1.46
CA GLU A 411 10.68 -25.05 0.69
C GLU A 411 10.81 -25.81 -0.64
N VAL A 412 10.86 -25.06 -1.73
CA VAL A 412 11.03 -25.58 -3.09
C VAL A 412 12.53 -25.70 -3.39
N LYS A 413 12.92 -26.87 -3.88
CA LYS A 413 14.30 -27.14 -4.30
C LYS A 413 14.48 -26.99 -5.80
#